data_6c5abd10a7af227202577abd05725276
#
_entry.id   6c5abd10a7af227202577abd05725276
#
_cell.length_a   1.000
_cell.length_b   1.000
_cell.length_c   1.000
_cell.angle_alpha   90.00
_cell.angle_beta   90.00
_cell.angle_gamma   90.00
#
_symmetry.space_group_name_H-M   'P 1'
#
loop_
_entity.id
_entity.type
_entity.pdbx_description
1 polymer ?
#
loop_
_entity_poly.entity_id
_entity_poly.type
_entity_poly.pdbx_seq_one_letter_code
_entity_poly.pdbx_strand_id
1 'polypeptide(L)'
;VVRIRLATESDRRALSELIPASARSLSRGYYSDAQTESAIQHVFGTDSALIADGTYFLAEEEEKDEGRLRLVGCGGWSRRRTLYGGDQMKAAEQEDPLLDPSTEPARIRAFFVHPDCARRGIGTQILQACLDAARAAGFRRVTLASTLPGVPFYRALGFEEKERLEIPLPDGVRLPIIRMERGCES
;
A
#
# COMPACT_ATOMS: atom_id res chain seq x y z
N VAL A 1 16.00 -15.43 -1.66
CA VAL A 1 15.25 -15.04 -2.88
C VAL A 1 13.87 -14.58 -2.46
N VAL A 2 13.45 -13.41 -2.94
CA VAL A 2 12.11 -12.89 -2.69
C VAL A 2 11.15 -13.44 -3.73
N ARG A 3 10.01 -13.95 -3.30
CA ARG A 3 8.92 -14.44 -4.15
C ARG A 3 7.74 -13.47 -4.09
N ILE A 4 7.23 -13.06 -5.25
CA ILE A 4 6.01 -12.25 -5.35
C ILE A 4 4.83 -13.15 -5.72
N ARG A 5 3.72 -13.03 -4.99
CA ARG A 5 2.46 -13.74 -5.27
C ARG A 5 1.24 -12.91 -4.89
N LEU A 6 0.08 -13.31 -5.34
CA LEU A 6 -1.18 -12.71 -4.90
C LEU A 6 -1.55 -13.16 -3.48
N ALA A 7 -2.15 -12.24 -2.73
CA ALA A 7 -2.71 -12.51 -1.41
C ALA A 7 -3.98 -13.35 -1.49
N THR A 8 -4.20 -14.16 -0.48
CA THR A 8 -5.43 -14.91 -0.25
C THR A 8 -6.01 -14.59 1.13
N GLU A 9 -7.21 -15.05 1.42
CA GLU A 9 -7.84 -14.86 2.73
C GLU A 9 -7.00 -15.44 3.90
N SER A 10 -6.21 -16.49 3.63
CA SER A 10 -5.33 -17.09 4.66
C SER A 10 -4.16 -16.18 5.07
N ASP A 11 -3.88 -15.11 4.33
CA ASP A 11 -2.79 -14.19 4.62
C ASP A 11 -3.14 -13.09 5.62
N ARG A 12 -4.42 -12.97 6.00
CA ARG A 12 -4.90 -11.89 6.88
C ARG A 12 -4.13 -11.79 8.19
N ARG A 13 -3.82 -12.91 8.81
CA ARG A 13 -3.08 -12.93 10.07
C ARG A 13 -1.68 -12.34 9.89
N ALA A 14 -0.94 -12.80 8.89
CA ALA A 14 0.40 -12.32 8.60
C ALA A 14 0.40 -10.83 8.24
N LEU A 15 -0.59 -10.36 7.48
CA LEU A 15 -0.77 -8.95 7.15
C LEU A 15 -1.07 -8.11 8.40
N SER A 16 -1.89 -8.60 9.32
CA SER A 16 -2.21 -7.89 10.57
C SER A 16 -1.01 -7.73 11.51
N GLU A 17 0.02 -8.54 11.34
CA GLU A 17 1.29 -8.44 12.06
C GLU A 17 2.29 -7.54 11.30
N LEU A 18 2.40 -7.68 9.99
CA LEU A 18 3.32 -6.92 9.14
C LEU A 18 3.00 -5.42 9.13
N ILE A 19 1.74 -5.07 8.91
CA ILE A 19 1.35 -3.67 8.67
C ILE A 19 1.66 -2.77 9.86
N PRO A 20 1.27 -3.09 11.12
CA PRO A 20 1.65 -2.28 12.25
C PRO A 20 3.15 -2.21 12.51
N ALA A 21 3.87 -3.31 12.35
CA ALA A 21 5.32 -3.34 12.54
C ALA A 21 6.03 -2.42 11.52
N SER A 22 5.64 -2.48 10.26
CA SER A 22 6.14 -1.61 9.20
C SER A 22 5.83 -0.13 9.50
N ALA A 23 4.58 0.19 9.82
CA ALA A 23 4.15 1.55 10.09
C ALA A 23 4.90 2.19 11.27
N ARG A 24 5.04 1.47 12.38
CA ARG A 24 5.76 1.97 13.56
C ARG A 24 7.22 2.25 13.28
N SER A 25 7.89 1.36 12.57
CA SER A 25 9.31 1.51 12.28
C SER A 25 9.59 2.61 11.26
N LEU A 26 8.85 2.64 10.15
CA LEU A 26 9.11 3.55 9.04
C LEU A 26 8.57 4.97 9.28
N SER A 27 7.65 5.15 10.22
CA SER A 27 7.09 6.47 10.56
C SER A 27 7.98 7.33 11.44
N ARG A 28 9.01 6.77 12.04
CA ARG A 28 9.92 7.49 12.93
C ARG A 28 10.56 8.68 12.23
N GLY A 29 10.47 9.86 12.84
CA GLY A 29 11.00 11.11 12.28
C GLY A 29 10.07 11.79 11.27
N TYR A 30 8.96 11.17 10.89
CA TYR A 30 7.97 11.74 9.95
C TYR A 30 6.63 12.01 10.62
N TYR A 31 6.20 11.11 11.48
CA TYR A 31 4.95 11.23 12.24
C TYR A 31 5.24 11.15 13.74
N SER A 32 4.40 11.79 14.55
CA SER A 32 4.38 11.58 15.99
C SER A 32 3.90 10.17 16.33
N ASP A 33 4.18 9.72 17.56
CA ASP A 33 3.65 8.43 18.04
C ASP A 33 2.11 8.43 18.02
N ALA A 34 1.49 9.54 18.38
CA ALA A 34 0.03 9.70 18.34
C ALA A 34 -0.51 9.56 16.91
N GLN A 35 0.13 10.18 15.92
CA GLN A 35 -0.25 10.05 14.51
C GLN A 35 -0.09 8.61 14.02
N THR A 36 1.03 7.97 14.35
CA THR A 36 1.31 6.60 13.94
C THR A 36 0.31 5.62 14.53
N GLU A 37 0.06 5.66 15.84
CA GLU A 37 -0.88 4.74 16.50
C GLU A 37 -2.32 4.97 16.05
N SER A 38 -2.72 6.22 15.87
CA SER A 38 -4.05 6.54 15.33
C SER A 38 -4.21 6.04 13.87
N ALA A 39 -3.18 6.18 13.06
CA ALA A 39 -3.19 5.68 11.68
C ALA A 39 -3.27 4.13 11.63
N ILE A 40 -2.55 3.43 12.52
CA ILE A 40 -2.63 1.97 12.64
C ILE A 40 -4.04 1.53 13.04
N GLN A 41 -4.67 2.25 13.95
CA GLN A 41 -6.02 1.92 14.40
C GLN A 41 -7.09 2.19 13.33
N HIS A 42 -6.97 3.28 12.56
CA HIS A 42 -8.05 3.81 11.72
C HIS A 42 -7.81 3.77 10.21
N VAL A 43 -6.57 3.65 9.75
CA VAL A 43 -6.21 3.78 8.33
C VAL A 43 -5.40 2.59 7.81
N PHE A 44 -4.31 2.24 8.49
CA PHE A 44 -3.35 1.23 8.03
C PHE A 44 -3.82 -0.16 8.44
N GLY A 45 -4.29 -0.93 7.49
CA GLY A 45 -4.77 -2.29 7.75
C GLY A 45 -4.89 -3.11 6.49
N THR A 46 -5.31 -4.35 6.68
CA THR A 46 -5.63 -5.26 5.58
C THR A 46 -6.72 -4.67 4.71
N ASP A 47 -6.62 -4.88 3.41
CA ASP A 47 -7.57 -4.39 2.42
C ASP A 47 -8.30 -5.58 1.78
N SER A 48 -9.49 -5.88 2.27
CA SER A 48 -10.33 -6.97 1.78
C SER A 48 -10.72 -6.83 0.32
N ALA A 49 -10.92 -5.59 -0.15
CA ALA A 49 -11.28 -5.35 -1.53
C ALA A 49 -10.14 -5.73 -2.49
N LEU A 50 -8.89 -5.46 -2.13
CA LEU A 50 -7.73 -5.86 -2.92
C LEU A 50 -7.56 -7.39 -2.95
N ILE A 51 -7.84 -8.08 -1.84
CA ILE A 51 -7.81 -9.55 -1.80
C ILE A 51 -8.90 -10.12 -2.72
N ALA A 52 -10.13 -9.63 -2.57
CA ALA A 52 -11.27 -10.10 -3.38
C ALA A 52 -11.11 -9.82 -4.87
N ASP A 53 -10.55 -8.67 -5.23
CA ASP A 53 -10.29 -8.30 -6.63
C ASP A 53 -9.07 -9.02 -7.24
N GLY A 54 -8.28 -9.72 -6.45
CA GLY A 54 -7.07 -10.40 -6.91
C GLY A 54 -5.96 -9.43 -7.34
N THR A 55 -5.83 -8.30 -6.64
CA THR A 55 -4.91 -7.22 -6.97
C THR A 55 -3.95 -6.86 -5.85
N TYR A 56 -3.90 -7.67 -4.80
CA TYR A 56 -3.00 -7.48 -3.66
C TYR A 56 -1.81 -8.43 -3.78
N PHE A 57 -0.61 -7.89 -3.94
CA PHE A 57 0.63 -8.66 -4.03
C PHE A 57 1.34 -8.75 -2.68
N LEU A 58 1.91 -9.91 -2.41
CA LEU A 58 2.73 -10.20 -1.25
C LEU A 58 4.16 -10.55 -1.70
N ALA A 59 5.12 -10.13 -0.89
CA ALA A 59 6.50 -10.55 -1.01
C ALA A 59 6.85 -11.48 0.15
N GLU A 60 7.37 -12.65 -0.16
CA GLU A 60 7.82 -13.65 0.80
C GLU A 60 9.30 -13.94 0.61
N GLU A 61 10.00 -14.23 1.69
CA GLU A 61 11.35 -14.77 1.66
C GLU A 61 11.47 -15.99 2.59
N GLU A 62 12.38 -16.87 2.25
CA GLU A 62 12.69 -18.04 3.07
C GLU A 62 13.53 -17.63 4.27
N GLU A 63 13.11 -18.02 5.46
CA GLU A 63 13.90 -17.85 6.70
C GLU A 63 15.11 -18.78 6.67
N LYS A 64 16.29 -18.22 6.96
CA LYS A 64 17.57 -18.89 6.75
C LYS A 64 17.76 -20.20 7.53
N ASP A 65 17.06 -20.34 8.65
CA ASP A 65 17.30 -21.46 9.57
C ASP A 65 16.12 -22.45 9.69
N GLU A 66 14.96 -22.14 9.09
CA GLU A 66 13.74 -22.94 9.29
C GLU A 66 13.08 -23.44 8.00
N GLY A 67 13.54 -23.01 6.83
CA GLY A 67 12.90 -23.36 5.55
C GLY A 67 11.44 -22.87 5.43
N ARG A 68 11.02 -21.97 6.32
CA ARG A 68 9.68 -21.37 6.32
C ARG A 68 9.68 -20.09 5.50
N LEU A 69 8.59 -19.88 4.79
CA LEU A 69 8.34 -18.58 4.13
C LEU A 69 7.77 -17.60 5.14
N ARG A 70 8.36 -16.41 5.21
CA ARG A 70 7.79 -15.29 5.97
C ARG A 70 7.36 -14.16 5.05
N LEU A 71 6.30 -13.49 5.41
CA LEU A 71 5.84 -12.29 4.72
C LEU A 71 6.76 -11.11 5.04
N VAL A 72 7.33 -10.49 4.01
CA VAL A 72 8.26 -9.35 4.15
C VAL A 72 7.78 -8.07 3.50
N GLY A 73 6.70 -8.12 2.75
CA GLY A 73 6.11 -6.93 2.15
C GLY A 73 4.75 -7.21 1.52
N CYS A 74 3.98 -6.16 1.35
CA CYS A 74 2.70 -6.19 0.65
C CYS A 74 2.48 -4.88 -0.08
N GLY A 75 1.61 -4.92 -1.10
CA GLY A 75 1.16 -3.76 -1.84
C GLY A 75 0.22 -4.17 -2.95
N GLY A 76 -0.72 -3.29 -3.25
CA GLY A 76 -1.73 -3.60 -4.25
C GLY A 76 -2.05 -2.43 -5.15
N TRP A 77 -2.81 -2.76 -6.18
CA TRP A 77 -3.41 -1.79 -7.06
C TRP A 77 -4.93 -2.00 -7.12
N SER A 78 -5.66 -0.98 -7.50
CA SER A 78 -7.11 -1.08 -7.59
C SER A 78 -7.64 -0.36 -8.82
N ARG A 79 -8.63 -1.00 -9.43
CA ARG A 79 -9.47 -0.42 -10.48
C ARG A 79 -10.69 0.31 -9.90
N ARG A 80 -10.71 0.54 -8.59
CA ARG A 80 -11.79 1.21 -7.88
C ARG A 80 -11.38 2.59 -7.36
N ARG A 81 -12.34 3.42 -7.00
CA ARG A 81 -12.10 4.84 -6.68
C ARG A 81 -11.40 5.10 -5.36
N THR A 82 -11.52 4.22 -4.37
CA THR A 82 -10.88 4.43 -3.07
C THR A 82 -9.38 4.66 -3.22
N LEU A 83 -8.92 5.80 -2.72
CA LEU A 83 -7.52 6.22 -2.84
C LEU A 83 -6.64 5.66 -1.72
N TYR A 84 -7.15 5.55 -0.48
CA TYR A 84 -6.42 5.10 0.70
C TYR A 84 -7.35 4.48 1.76
N GLY A 85 -6.76 3.84 2.74
CA GLY A 85 -7.42 3.26 3.90
C GLY A 85 -7.72 1.77 3.77
N GLY A 86 -7.42 1.04 4.84
CA GLY A 86 -7.77 -0.36 5.00
C GLY A 86 -9.23 -0.57 5.40
N ASP A 87 -9.58 -1.80 5.73
CA ASP A 87 -10.97 -2.18 6.05
C ASP A 87 -11.57 -1.38 7.20
N GLN A 88 -10.78 -1.02 8.21
CA GLN A 88 -11.26 -0.24 9.36
C GLN A 88 -11.75 1.17 9.01
N MET A 89 -11.37 1.69 7.86
CA MET A 89 -11.79 3.01 7.39
C MET A 89 -13.03 2.96 6.50
N LYS A 90 -13.35 1.80 5.96
CA LYS A 90 -14.47 1.63 5.01
C LYS A 90 -15.76 1.34 5.75
N ALA A 91 -16.83 2.06 5.42
CA ALA A 91 -18.17 1.68 5.84
C ALA A 91 -18.62 0.42 5.09
N ALA A 92 -19.32 -0.49 5.78
CA ALA A 92 -19.76 -1.77 5.21
C ALA A 92 -20.65 -1.62 3.95
N GLU A 93 -21.33 -0.50 3.81
CA GLU A 93 -22.26 -0.20 2.72
C GLU A 93 -21.70 0.83 1.71
N GLN A 94 -20.42 1.18 1.82
CA GLN A 94 -19.81 2.16 0.93
C GLN A 94 -19.59 1.56 -0.45
N GLU A 95 -20.21 2.15 -1.47
CA GLU A 95 -19.92 1.82 -2.86
C GLU A 95 -18.51 2.27 -3.24
N ASP A 96 -17.79 1.40 -3.96
CA ASP A 96 -16.48 1.71 -4.52
C ASP A 96 -16.47 1.37 -6.00
N PRO A 97 -17.02 2.27 -6.84
CA PRO A 97 -17.24 2.01 -8.26
C PRO A 97 -15.93 1.86 -9.02
N LEU A 98 -16.02 1.13 -10.14
CA LEU A 98 -14.90 0.93 -11.05
C LEU A 98 -14.52 2.24 -11.75
N LEU A 99 -13.22 2.41 -11.94
CA LEU A 99 -12.62 3.49 -12.73
C LEU A 99 -12.69 3.17 -14.22
N ASP A 100 -12.76 4.21 -15.04
CA ASP A 100 -12.57 4.11 -16.49
C ASP A 100 -11.07 4.15 -16.82
N PRO A 101 -10.47 3.05 -17.28
CA PRO A 101 -9.03 3.00 -17.58
C PRO A 101 -8.58 4.01 -18.65
N SER A 102 -9.49 4.44 -19.53
CA SER A 102 -9.18 5.37 -20.60
C SER A 102 -8.99 6.82 -20.12
N THR A 103 -9.57 7.18 -18.98
CA THR A 103 -9.61 8.57 -18.49
C THR A 103 -9.09 8.74 -17.07
N GLU A 104 -9.15 7.69 -16.25
CA GLU A 104 -8.84 7.76 -14.82
C GLU A 104 -7.59 6.92 -14.47
N PRO A 105 -6.75 7.36 -13.51
CA PRO A 105 -5.62 6.57 -13.04
C PRO A 105 -6.07 5.44 -12.12
N ALA A 106 -5.44 4.27 -12.23
CA ALA A 106 -5.58 3.22 -11.22
C ALA A 106 -5.01 3.68 -9.88
N ARG A 107 -5.39 3.03 -8.81
CA ARG A 107 -4.90 3.31 -7.45
C ARG A 107 -3.80 2.34 -7.06
N ILE A 108 -2.74 2.85 -6.43
CA ILE A 108 -1.75 2.05 -5.71
C ILE A 108 -2.05 2.20 -4.23
N ARG A 109 -2.19 1.09 -3.51
CA ARG A 109 -2.61 1.10 -2.10
C ARG A 109 -1.91 0.05 -1.25
N ALA A 110 -1.95 0.26 0.07
CA ALA A 110 -1.61 -0.74 1.09
C ALA A 110 -0.18 -1.29 0.97
N PHE A 111 0.78 -0.41 0.69
CA PHE A 111 2.20 -0.75 0.60
C PHE A 111 2.86 -0.69 1.97
N PHE A 112 3.36 -1.84 2.41
CA PHE A 112 4.12 -1.97 3.66
C PHE A 112 5.26 -2.98 3.47
N VAL A 113 6.44 -2.65 3.98
CA VAL A 113 7.62 -3.52 3.95
C VAL A 113 8.09 -3.78 5.37
N HIS A 114 8.47 -5.02 5.67
CA HIS A 114 9.00 -5.38 6.97
C HIS A 114 10.25 -4.55 7.30
N PRO A 115 10.38 -4.01 8.53
CA PRO A 115 11.48 -3.11 8.88
C PRO A 115 12.88 -3.70 8.59
N ASP A 116 13.09 -4.97 8.90
CA ASP A 116 14.37 -5.65 8.69
C ASP A 116 14.70 -5.87 7.20
N CYS A 117 13.72 -5.69 6.34
CA CYS A 117 13.82 -5.89 4.90
C CYS A 117 13.73 -4.60 4.10
N ALA A 118 13.65 -3.46 4.78
CA ALA A 118 13.63 -2.16 4.13
C ALA A 118 14.89 -1.90 3.30
N ARG A 119 14.74 -1.15 2.20
CA ARG A 119 15.83 -0.78 1.27
C ARG A 119 16.51 -1.95 0.55
N ARG A 120 15.87 -3.11 0.49
CA ARG A 120 16.33 -4.30 -0.24
C ARG A 120 15.64 -4.50 -1.60
N GLY A 121 14.94 -3.48 -2.09
CA GLY A 121 14.24 -3.52 -3.38
C GLY A 121 12.90 -4.26 -3.35
N ILE A 122 12.41 -4.69 -2.19
CA ILE A 122 11.15 -5.44 -2.06
C ILE A 122 9.97 -4.58 -2.51
N GLY A 123 9.87 -3.34 -2.02
CA GLY A 123 8.83 -2.40 -2.44
C GLY A 123 8.85 -2.14 -3.94
N THR A 124 10.03 -2.05 -4.54
CA THR A 124 10.18 -1.87 -6.01
C THR A 124 9.64 -3.07 -6.78
N GLN A 125 9.91 -4.29 -6.33
CA GLN A 125 9.40 -5.51 -6.98
C GLN A 125 7.87 -5.59 -6.89
N ILE A 126 7.29 -5.27 -5.74
CA ILE A 126 5.84 -5.22 -5.55
C ILE A 126 5.21 -4.14 -6.45
N LEU A 127 5.80 -2.95 -6.47
CA LEU A 127 5.29 -1.85 -7.30
C LEU A 127 5.34 -2.22 -8.79
N GLN A 128 6.41 -2.86 -9.25
CA GLN A 128 6.51 -3.30 -10.63
C GLN A 128 5.40 -4.29 -11.00
N ALA A 129 5.11 -5.24 -10.11
CA ALA A 129 3.98 -6.17 -10.31
C ALA A 129 2.64 -5.43 -10.41
N CYS A 130 2.43 -4.42 -9.58
CA CYS A 130 1.23 -3.57 -9.63
C CYS A 130 1.13 -2.78 -10.93
N LEU A 131 2.23 -2.15 -11.38
CA LEU A 131 2.26 -1.37 -12.61
C LEU A 131 1.99 -2.25 -13.84
N ASP A 132 2.59 -3.43 -13.90
CA ASP A 132 2.39 -4.38 -15.00
C ASP A 132 0.92 -4.85 -15.05
N ALA A 133 0.33 -5.15 -13.90
CA ALA A 133 -1.07 -5.57 -13.81
C ALA A 133 -2.05 -4.44 -14.17
N ALA A 134 -1.80 -3.22 -13.70
CA ALA A 134 -2.62 -2.05 -14.03
C ALA A 134 -2.55 -1.74 -15.53
N ARG A 135 -1.36 -1.79 -16.12
CA ARG A 135 -1.16 -1.61 -17.57
C ARG A 135 -1.89 -2.69 -18.36
N ALA A 136 -1.79 -3.96 -17.96
CA ALA A 136 -2.50 -5.06 -18.59
C ALA A 136 -4.03 -4.89 -18.52
N ALA A 137 -4.54 -4.22 -17.50
CA ALA A 137 -5.96 -3.87 -17.35
C ALA A 137 -6.37 -2.61 -18.13
N GLY A 138 -5.47 -2.00 -18.88
CA GLY A 138 -5.75 -0.86 -19.77
C GLY A 138 -5.48 0.52 -19.15
N PHE A 139 -4.99 0.59 -17.92
CA PHE A 139 -4.65 1.86 -17.28
C PHE A 139 -3.33 2.42 -17.82
N ARG A 140 -3.30 3.71 -18.06
CA ARG A 140 -2.10 4.45 -18.53
C ARG A 140 -1.38 5.16 -17.40
N ARG A 141 -2.07 5.44 -16.30
CA ARG A 141 -1.55 6.18 -15.15
C ARG A 141 -1.95 5.49 -13.85
N VAL A 142 -1.16 5.72 -12.83
CA VAL A 142 -1.46 5.30 -11.45
C VAL A 142 -1.30 6.49 -10.51
N THR A 143 -2.14 6.54 -9.49
CA THR A 143 -2.08 7.53 -8.42
C THR A 143 -2.10 6.83 -7.06
N LEU A 144 -1.52 7.48 -6.07
CA LEU A 144 -1.50 6.99 -4.70
C LEU A 144 -1.52 8.15 -3.70
N ALA A 145 -1.89 7.83 -2.48
CA ALA A 145 -1.71 8.70 -1.33
C ALA A 145 -0.55 8.16 -0.49
N SER A 146 0.60 8.80 -0.62
CA SER A 146 1.80 8.38 0.10
C SER A 146 1.78 8.88 1.53
N THR A 147 2.16 8.00 2.47
CA THR A 147 2.63 8.47 3.78
C THR A 147 3.85 9.36 3.59
N LEU A 148 4.14 10.25 4.54
CA LEU A 148 5.33 11.11 4.45
C LEU A 148 6.64 10.30 4.31
N PRO A 149 6.86 9.21 5.07
CA PRO A 149 8.05 8.39 4.89
C PRO A 149 8.14 7.70 3.53
N GLY A 150 7.01 7.46 2.85
CA GLY A 150 6.96 6.83 1.53
C GLY A 150 7.33 7.75 0.38
N VAL A 151 7.24 9.07 0.55
CA VAL A 151 7.46 10.04 -0.53
C VAL A 151 8.83 9.90 -1.22
N PRO A 152 9.95 9.77 -0.51
CA PRO A 152 11.25 9.57 -1.17
C PRO A 152 11.30 8.31 -2.04
N PHE A 153 10.68 7.22 -1.59
CA PHE A 153 10.60 5.95 -2.32
C PHE A 153 9.85 6.12 -3.64
N TYR A 154 8.65 6.68 -3.60
CA TYR A 154 7.84 6.87 -4.80
C TYR A 154 8.45 7.90 -5.76
N ARG A 155 9.03 8.98 -5.24
CA ARG A 155 9.74 9.97 -6.06
C ARG A 155 10.90 9.33 -6.82
N ALA A 156 11.69 8.48 -6.17
CA ALA A 156 12.78 7.74 -6.82
C ALA A 156 12.30 6.80 -7.93
N LEU A 157 11.03 6.37 -7.88
CA LEU A 157 10.39 5.51 -8.89
C LEU A 157 9.53 6.29 -9.90
N GLY A 158 9.74 7.59 -10.01
CA GLY A 158 9.15 8.42 -11.05
C GLY A 158 7.77 8.99 -10.73
N PHE A 159 7.30 8.86 -9.50
CA PHE A 159 6.07 9.54 -9.08
C PHE A 159 6.33 11.03 -8.82
N GLU A 160 5.39 11.86 -9.24
CA GLU A 160 5.37 13.30 -8.98
C GLU A 160 4.35 13.63 -7.91
N GLU A 161 4.71 14.53 -7.00
CA GLU A 161 3.80 15.07 -6.01
C GLU A 161 2.76 15.97 -6.68
N LYS A 162 1.47 15.73 -6.38
CA LYS A 162 0.36 16.50 -6.95
C LYS A 162 -0.36 17.36 -5.91
N GLU A 163 -0.56 16.84 -4.69
CA GLU A 163 -1.37 17.50 -3.68
C GLU A 163 -1.01 17.00 -2.29
N ARG A 164 -0.98 17.94 -1.33
CA ARG A 164 -0.90 17.60 0.09
C ARG A 164 -2.31 17.47 0.65
N LEU A 165 -2.57 16.37 1.32
CA LEU A 165 -3.84 16.07 1.97
C LEU A 165 -3.63 15.86 3.47
N GLU A 166 -4.68 16.02 4.25
CA GLU A 166 -4.72 15.63 5.65
C GLU A 166 -5.91 14.72 5.89
N ILE A 167 -5.67 13.52 6.41
CA ILE A 167 -6.74 12.59 6.80
C ILE A 167 -7.18 12.94 8.22
N PRO A 168 -8.44 13.41 8.43
CA PRO A 168 -8.98 13.58 9.76
C PRO A 168 -9.33 12.22 10.35
N LEU A 169 -8.84 11.92 11.56
CA LEU A 169 -9.09 10.67 12.27
C LEU A 169 -10.12 10.86 13.38
N PRO A 170 -10.84 9.79 13.79
CA PRO A 170 -11.94 9.90 14.77
C PRO A 170 -11.52 10.46 16.13
N ASP A 171 -10.26 10.32 16.51
CA ASP A 171 -9.67 10.83 17.76
C ASP A 171 -9.19 12.29 17.68
N GLY A 172 -9.47 12.98 16.58
CA GLY A 172 -9.06 14.36 16.34
C GLY A 172 -7.63 14.52 15.82
N VAL A 173 -6.89 13.44 15.66
CA VAL A 173 -5.57 13.44 15.02
C VAL A 173 -5.71 13.67 13.53
N ARG A 174 -4.79 14.43 12.95
CA ARG A 174 -4.70 14.64 11.50
C ARG A 174 -3.44 13.97 10.95
N LEU A 175 -3.61 13.16 9.92
CA LEU A 175 -2.52 12.47 9.26
C LEU A 175 -2.20 13.13 7.93
N PRO A 176 -1.06 13.84 7.79
CA PRO A 176 -0.66 14.41 6.51
C PRO A 176 -0.18 13.30 5.56
N ILE A 177 -0.63 13.37 4.32
CA ILE A 177 -0.25 12.50 3.22
C ILE A 177 -0.02 13.32 1.96
N ILE A 178 0.65 12.74 0.98
CA ILE A 178 0.92 13.37 -0.31
C ILE A 178 0.33 12.51 -1.43
N ARG A 179 -0.57 13.09 -2.22
CA ARG A 179 -1.04 12.44 -3.44
C ARG A 179 0.05 12.53 -4.52
N MET A 180 0.40 11.40 -5.08
CA MET A 180 1.43 11.28 -6.10
C MET A 180 0.91 10.51 -7.30
N GLU A 181 1.50 10.74 -8.46
CA GLU A 181 1.05 10.15 -9.72
C GLU A 181 2.22 9.90 -10.68
N ARG A 182 2.11 8.85 -11.48
CA ARG A 182 3.00 8.58 -12.61
C ARG A 182 2.28 7.81 -13.72
N GLY A 183 2.91 7.74 -14.91
CA GLY A 183 2.51 6.81 -15.95
C GLY A 183 2.79 5.35 -15.58
N CYS A 184 2.05 4.40 -16.16
CA CYS A 184 2.30 2.96 -16.01
C CYS A 184 3.52 2.50 -16.83
N GLU A 185 3.94 3.25 -17.82
CA GLU A 185 5.12 2.96 -18.63
C GLU A 185 6.39 3.45 -17.93
N SER A 186 7.46 2.72 -18.13
CA SER A 186 8.80 3.07 -17.62
C SER A 186 9.46 4.13 -18.46
#